data_cbbeb88399f3b30eab6ead849e211507
#
_entry.id   cbbeb88399f3b30eab6ead849e211507
#
_cell.length_a   1.000
_cell.length_b   1.000
_cell.length_c   1.000
_cell.angle_alpha   90.00
_cell.angle_beta   90.00
_cell.angle_gamma   90.00
#
_symmetry.space_group_name_H-M   'P 1'
#
loop_
_entity.id
_entity.type
_entity.pdbx_description
1 polymer ?
#
loop_
_entity_poly.entity_id
_entity_poly.type
_entity_poly.pdbx_seq_one_letter_code
_entity_poly.pdbx_strand_id
1 'polypeptide(L)'
;MGFVKSMLALSLGLSAMGVMPAPACTRVMYKGLDSIVLTARSMDWKENIGTDLWIFPRGMRRNGEAGEHSLEWRSKYGSVIASAYNIATADGMNEKGLVANLLWLAESEFPVRDRMRPGLSISLWAQYVLDNFATVSEAVEALAQEPFALVSSYIPNMPDKFATLHLSLSDPTGDNAIFEYIGGRLVIHHDPSYRVMTNSPVFEQQLALNAYWSEIGGTTMLPGTNRAADRFVRASFYTQAIPVTDDVQLATAAIFSVIRNCSVPLGISTPGQPNISSTIWRVVANQRDRVYFFESVLSPNVFWVDLRDVDFSSDAPVCRLKLTGGQIYAGNAAADFEVSEPFVFEGV
;
A
#
# COMPACT_ATOMS: atom_id res chain seq x y z
N MET A 1 46.28 -20.80 55.92
CA MET A 1 45.55 -21.57 54.90
C MET A 1 44.15 -20.99 54.78
N GLY A 2 43.95 -20.10 53.88
CA GLY A 2 42.68 -19.43 53.65
C GLY A 2 42.32 -19.51 52.13
N PHE A 3 41.31 -20.31 51.77
CA PHE A 3 40.83 -20.43 50.46
C PHE A 3 39.96 -19.24 50.09
N VAL A 4 40.39 -18.43 49.13
CA VAL A 4 39.56 -17.39 48.48
C VAL A 4 38.78 -18.06 47.34
N LYS A 5 37.47 -18.16 47.47
CA LYS A 5 36.58 -18.57 46.40
C LYS A 5 36.29 -17.35 45.52
N SER A 6 36.84 -17.32 44.30
CA SER A 6 36.44 -16.40 43.24
C SER A 6 35.05 -16.82 42.70
N MET A 7 34.06 -15.99 42.94
CA MET A 7 32.78 -16.07 42.22
C MET A 7 32.92 -15.33 40.90
N LEU A 8 32.90 -16.06 39.81
CA LEU A 8 32.76 -15.51 38.44
C LEU A 8 31.30 -15.13 38.25
N ALA A 9 31.00 -13.85 38.25
CA ALA A 9 29.68 -13.35 37.86
C ALA A 9 29.58 -13.36 36.34
N LEU A 10 28.78 -14.30 35.79
CA LEU A 10 28.41 -14.36 34.38
C LEU A 10 27.31 -13.32 34.17
N SER A 11 27.66 -12.13 33.70
CA SER A 11 26.68 -11.13 33.26
C SER A 11 26.08 -11.58 31.91
N LEU A 12 24.88 -12.16 31.92
CA LEU A 12 24.07 -12.28 30.73
C LEU A 12 23.67 -10.86 30.27
N GLY A 13 24.39 -10.35 29.28
CA GLY A 13 23.95 -9.18 28.54
C GLY A 13 22.67 -9.51 27.78
N LEU A 14 21.52 -9.17 28.33
CA LEU A 14 20.29 -9.04 27.53
C LEU A 14 20.53 -7.88 26.57
N SER A 15 20.95 -8.18 25.34
CA SER A 15 20.86 -7.23 24.24
C SER A 15 19.36 -6.95 24.06
N ALA A 16 18.91 -5.80 24.53
CA ALA A 16 17.62 -5.27 24.14
C ALA A 16 17.68 -5.12 22.61
N MET A 17 17.15 -6.09 21.88
CA MET A 17 16.82 -5.91 20.47
C MET A 17 15.86 -4.74 20.45
N GLY A 18 16.36 -3.55 20.13
CA GLY A 18 15.54 -2.39 19.88
C GLY A 18 14.54 -2.77 18.80
N VAL A 19 13.26 -2.79 19.16
CA VAL A 19 12.18 -2.96 18.19
C VAL A 19 12.31 -1.79 17.25
N MET A 20 12.86 -2.04 16.06
CA MET A 20 12.91 -1.02 15.00
C MET A 20 11.48 -0.58 14.72
N PRO A 21 11.19 0.72 14.73
CA PRO A 21 9.85 1.19 14.40
C PRO A 21 9.51 0.76 12.98
N ALA A 22 8.54 -0.13 12.86
CA ALA A 22 8.07 -0.59 11.58
C ALA A 22 7.23 0.52 10.93
N PRO A 23 7.41 0.80 9.62
CA PRO A 23 6.48 1.61 8.86
C PRO A 23 5.04 1.11 9.08
N ALA A 24 4.11 2.03 9.18
CA ALA A 24 2.74 1.72 9.55
C ALA A 24 1.81 2.13 8.42
N CYS A 25 1.29 1.20 7.63
CA CYS A 25 0.26 1.45 6.61
C CYS A 25 -0.97 0.59 6.90
N THR A 26 -2.13 1.05 6.48
CA THR A 26 -3.37 0.29 6.57
C THR A 26 -4.12 0.34 5.24
N ARG A 27 -4.62 -0.80 4.80
CA ARG A 27 -5.55 -0.91 3.68
C ARG A 27 -6.82 -1.61 4.15
N VAL A 28 -7.98 -1.09 3.76
CA VAL A 28 -9.29 -1.68 4.03
C VAL A 28 -10.15 -1.65 2.78
N MET A 29 -11.02 -2.65 2.60
CA MET A 29 -12.02 -2.66 1.54
C MET A 29 -13.41 -2.78 2.15
N TYR A 30 -14.33 -1.93 1.68
CA TYR A 30 -15.74 -1.93 1.99
C TYR A 30 -16.55 -2.41 0.79
N LYS A 31 -17.56 -3.24 1.05
CA LYS A 31 -18.54 -3.68 0.05
C LYS A 31 -19.93 -3.29 0.53
N GLY A 32 -20.55 -2.37 -0.20
CA GLY A 32 -21.92 -1.91 0.01
C GLY A 32 -22.95 -2.68 -0.80
N LEU A 33 -24.14 -2.11 -0.90
CA LEU A 33 -25.20 -2.54 -1.81
C LEU A 33 -24.93 -1.96 -3.22
N ASP A 34 -25.72 -2.37 -4.22
CA ASP A 34 -25.65 -1.88 -5.61
C ASP A 34 -24.22 -1.85 -6.19
N SER A 35 -23.45 -2.90 -5.90
CA SER A 35 -22.07 -3.06 -6.37
C SER A 35 -21.10 -1.94 -5.90
N ILE A 36 -21.41 -1.22 -4.83
CA ILE A 36 -20.47 -0.29 -4.22
C ILE A 36 -19.29 -1.06 -3.66
N VAL A 37 -18.10 -0.78 -4.19
CA VAL A 37 -16.82 -1.27 -3.68
C VAL A 37 -15.88 -0.09 -3.49
N LEU A 38 -15.41 0.09 -2.26
CA LEU A 38 -14.50 1.17 -1.89
C LEU A 38 -13.26 0.58 -1.23
N THR A 39 -12.08 0.96 -1.72
CA THR A 39 -10.82 0.60 -1.07
C THR A 39 -10.17 1.85 -0.52
N ALA A 40 -9.89 1.85 0.79
CA ALA A 40 -9.20 2.93 1.48
C ALA A 40 -7.81 2.49 1.93
N ARG A 41 -6.87 3.43 1.93
CA ARG A 41 -5.50 3.20 2.41
C ARG A 41 -4.95 4.44 3.12
N SER A 42 -4.17 4.23 4.21
CA SER A 42 -3.28 5.24 4.80
C SER A 42 -1.83 4.96 4.43
N MET A 43 -1.11 6.00 4.01
CA MET A 43 0.34 5.97 3.87
C MET A 43 0.96 6.53 5.14
N ASP A 44 1.65 5.67 5.84
CA ASP A 44 2.31 6.03 7.08
C ASP A 44 3.82 5.85 6.91
N TRP A 45 4.58 6.93 7.11
CA TRP A 45 6.03 6.94 6.93
C TRP A 45 6.70 7.92 7.89
N LYS A 46 8.00 7.76 8.09
CA LYS A 46 8.78 8.61 9.01
C LYS A 46 9.09 10.00 8.47
N GLU A 47 9.00 10.19 7.16
CA GLU A 47 9.32 11.44 6.48
C GLU A 47 8.36 11.71 5.31
N ASN A 48 8.40 12.92 4.78
CA ASN A 48 7.65 13.22 3.56
C ASN A 48 8.30 12.52 2.37
N ILE A 49 7.54 11.66 1.70
CA ILE A 49 7.98 10.91 0.52
C ILE A 49 7.72 11.62 -0.81
N GLY A 50 7.40 12.90 -0.78
CA GLY A 50 7.24 13.71 -1.99
C GLY A 50 6.19 13.17 -2.96
N THR A 51 5.07 12.68 -2.45
CA THR A 51 3.98 12.12 -3.26
C THR A 51 3.34 13.19 -4.13
N ASP A 52 3.19 12.87 -5.41
CA ASP A 52 2.30 13.54 -6.35
C ASP A 52 1.34 12.53 -6.96
N LEU A 53 0.24 13.00 -7.56
CA LEU A 53 -0.62 12.15 -8.36
C LEU A 53 -0.20 12.22 -9.82
N TRP A 54 -0.26 11.08 -10.48
CA TRP A 54 0.12 10.95 -11.88
C TRP A 54 -0.98 10.25 -12.68
N ILE A 55 -1.21 10.72 -13.89
CA ILE A 55 -2.03 10.05 -14.89
C ILE A 55 -1.10 9.42 -15.91
N PHE A 56 -1.17 8.10 -16.04
CA PHE A 56 -0.47 7.34 -17.06
C PHE A 56 -1.48 6.82 -18.09
N PRO A 57 -1.34 7.17 -19.38
CA PRO A 57 -2.23 6.68 -20.43
C PRO A 57 -1.93 5.23 -20.83
N ARG A 58 -2.78 4.66 -21.65
CA ARG A 58 -2.54 3.37 -22.32
C ARG A 58 -1.36 3.47 -23.29
N GLY A 59 -0.80 2.32 -23.65
CA GLY A 59 0.18 2.23 -24.72
C GLY A 59 1.59 2.64 -24.32
N MET A 60 1.84 3.01 -23.07
CA MET A 60 3.18 3.34 -22.58
C MET A 60 4.09 2.12 -22.64
N ARG A 61 5.26 2.28 -23.23
CA ARG A 61 6.33 1.27 -23.15
C ARG A 61 6.97 1.35 -21.78
N ARG A 62 7.11 0.20 -21.14
CA ARG A 62 7.71 0.05 -19.81
C ARG A 62 8.87 -0.93 -19.87
N ASN A 63 9.88 -0.64 -19.07
CA ASN A 63 10.98 -1.55 -18.75
C ASN A 63 10.92 -1.86 -17.25
N GLY A 64 11.25 -3.07 -16.87
CA GLY A 64 11.20 -3.54 -15.48
C GLY A 64 12.28 -2.95 -14.56
N GLU A 65 13.19 -2.13 -15.09
CA GLU A 65 14.25 -1.43 -14.36
C GLU A 65 15.10 -2.36 -13.45
N ALA A 66 15.31 -3.60 -13.90
CA ALA A 66 16.03 -4.63 -13.15
C ALA A 66 17.37 -5.01 -13.83
N GLY A 67 18.00 -4.08 -14.53
CA GLY A 67 19.26 -4.26 -15.25
C GLY A 67 19.11 -5.12 -16.49
N GLU A 68 20.14 -5.95 -16.79
CA GLU A 68 20.08 -6.89 -17.91
C GLU A 68 18.91 -7.88 -17.74
N HIS A 69 18.20 -8.17 -18.83
CA HIS A 69 17.03 -9.03 -18.84
C HIS A 69 15.88 -8.52 -17.95
N SER A 70 15.58 -7.23 -18.04
CA SER A 70 14.38 -6.62 -17.46
C SER A 70 13.14 -7.05 -18.22
N LEU A 71 12.00 -7.13 -17.51
CA LEU A 71 10.69 -7.35 -18.12
C LEU A 71 10.31 -6.14 -18.97
N GLU A 72 9.83 -6.39 -20.18
CA GLU A 72 9.29 -5.33 -21.04
C GLU A 72 7.80 -5.55 -21.30
N TRP A 73 7.01 -4.47 -21.23
CA TRP A 73 5.58 -4.52 -21.57
C TRP A 73 5.08 -3.18 -22.13
N ARG A 74 3.87 -3.21 -22.57
CA ARG A 74 3.12 -2.01 -22.96
C ARG A 74 1.84 -1.96 -22.16
N SER A 75 1.54 -0.82 -21.51
CA SER A 75 0.34 -0.66 -20.70
C SER A 75 -0.93 -0.89 -21.52
N LYS A 76 -1.76 -1.82 -21.08
CA LYS A 76 -3.09 -2.08 -21.67
C LYS A 76 -4.12 -1.07 -21.14
N TYR A 77 -3.94 -0.64 -19.90
CA TYR A 77 -4.84 0.26 -19.22
C TYR A 77 -4.11 1.50 -18.75
N GLY A 78 -4.83 2.64 -18.76
CA GLY A 78 -4.37 3.85 -18.10
C GLY A 78 -4.73 3.82 -16.62
N SER A 79 -4.01 4.63 -15.83
CA SER A 79 -4.17 4.66 -14.38
C SER A 79 -3.93 6.05 -13.80
N VAL A 80 -4.56 6.30 -12.64
CA VAL A 80 -4.20 7.37 -11.71
C VAL A 80 -3.46 6.73 -10.55
N ILE A 81 -2.27 7.27 -10.22
CA ILE A 81 -1.43 6.71 -9.17
C ILE A 81 -0.94 7.78 -8.20
N ALA A 82 -0.68 7.38 -6.97
CA ALA A 82 0.09 8.13 -5.99
C ALA A 82 1.52 7.58 -5.94
N SER A 83 2.48 8.47 -6.19
CA SER A 83 3.89 8.09 -6.22
C SER A 83 4.51 8.05 -4.81
N ALA A 84 5.59 7.27 -4.68
CA ALA A 84 6.53 7.40 -3.58
C ALA A 84 7.84 7.97 -4.13
N TYR A 85 8.32 9.07 -3.56
CA TYR A 85 9.54 9.79 -3.96
C TYR A 85 9.59 10.19 -5.45
N ASN A 86 8.48 10.09 -6.17
CA ASN A 86 8.43 10.17 -7.64
C ASN A 86 9.41 9.21 -8.34
N ILE A 87 9.57 8.01 -7.79
CA ILE A 87 10.38 6.91 -8.34
C ILE A 87 9.66 5.56 -8.30
N ALA A 88 8.48 5.48 -7.68
CA ALA A 88 7.71 4.26 -7.53
C ALA A 88 6.21 4.53 -7.49
N THR A 89 5.41 3.57 -7.93
CA THR A 89 3.95 3.56 -7.72
C THR A 89 3.65 2.93 -6.36
N ALA A 90 3.15 3.73 -5.42
CA ALA A 90 2.80 3.26 -4.07
C ALA A 90 1.34 2.81 -3.96
N ASP A 91 0.47 3.43 -4.74
CA ASP A 91 -0.98 3.27 -4.72
C ASP A 91 -1.56 3.71 -6.06
N GLY A 92 -2.71 3.17 -6.45
CA GLY A 92 -3.38 3.65 -7.65
C GLY A 92 -4.60 2.84 -8.04
N MET A 93 -5.34 3.39 -8.98
CA MET A 93 -6.50 2.77 -9.61
C MET A 93 -6.39 2.91 -11.12
N ASN A 94 -6.63 1.83 -11.85
CA ASN A 94 -6.70 1.91 -13.31
C ASN A 94 -8.13 2.22 -13.81
N GLU A 95 -8.26 2.51 -15.07
CA GLU A 95 -9.54 2.86 -15.73
C GLU A 95 -10.62 1.75 -15.68
N LYS A 96 -10.23 0.53 -15.30
CA LYS A 96 -11.16 -0.60 -15.07
C LYS A 96 -11.64 -0.67 -13.62
N GLY A 97 -11.06 0.15 -12.73
CA GLY A 97 -11.37 0.16 -11.30
C GLY A 97 -10.56 -0.85 -10.49
N LEU A 98 -9.56 -1.52 -11.10
CA LEU A 98 -8.60 -2.31 -10.33
C LEU A 98 -7.72 -1.38 -9.50
N VAL A 99 -7.63 -1.65 -8.20
CA VAL A 99 -6.81 -0.91 -7.24
C VAL A 99 -5.63 -1.77 -6.80
N ALA A 100 -4.45 -1.15 -6.76
CA ALA A 100 -3.22 -1.77 -6.28
C ALA A 100 -2.60 -0.91 -5.17
N ASN A 101 -2.28 -1.54 -4.04
CA ASN A 101 -1.69 -0.87 -2.87
C ASN A 101 -0.43 -1.62 -2.44
N LEU A 102 0.71 -0.93 -2.38
CA LEU A 102 1.95 -1.46 -1.81
C LEU A 102 2.10 -0.97 -0.36
N LEU A 103 2.29 -1.90 0.56
CA LEU A 103 2.53 -1.64 1.97
C LEU A 103 3.84 -2.30 2.42
N TRP A 104 4.41 -1.81 3.49
CA TRP A 104 5.61 -2.38 4.08
C TRP A 104 5.31 -3.71 4.78
N LEU A 105 6.14 -4.73 4.52
CA LEU A 105 6.16 -6.00 5.24
C LEU A 105 7.62 -6.36 5.54
N ALA A 106 8.01 -6.32 6.81
CA ALA A 106 9.41 -6.56 7.20
C ALA A 106 9.88 -7.99 6.89
N GLU A 107 8.96 -8.93 6.89
CA GLU A 107 9.18 -10.35 6.62
C GLU A 107 9.28 -10.70 5.14
N SER A 108 9.09 -9.74 4.22
CA SER A 108 9.23 -10.01 2.79
C SER A 108 10.66 -10.38 2.43
N GLU A 109 10.80 -11.56 1.84
CA GLU A 109 12.05 -12.09 1.30
C GLU A 109 11.82 -12.45 -0.17
N PHE A 110 12.41 -11.65 -1.08
CA PHE A 110 12.25 -11.87 -2.51
C PHE A 110 13.14 -13.02 -3.01
N PRO A 111 12.78 -13.69 -4.14
CA PRO A 111 13.58 -14.77 -4.68
C PRO A 111 14.96 -14.27 -5.12
N VAL A 112 15.96 -15.14 -5.00
CA VAL A 112 17.27 -14.88 -5.61
C VAL A 112 17.06 -14.82 -7.13
N ARG A 113 17.57 -13.77 -7.76
CA ARG A 113 17.46 -13.59 -9.20
C ARG A 113 18.31 -14.64 -9.94
N ASP A 114 17.64 -15.57 -10.59
CA ASP A 114 18.25 -16.66 -11.34
C ASP A 114 18.58 -16.33 -12.81
N ARG A 115 18.19 -15.13 -13.29
CA ARG A 115 18.28 -14.68 -14.68
C ARG A 115 17.53 -15.56 -15.72
N MET A 116 16.82 -16.58 -15.27
CA MET A 116 15.97 -17.40 -16.14
C MET A 116 14.67 -16.64 -16.45
N ARG A 117 14.16 -15.90 -15.46
CA ARG A 117 13.00 -15.02 -15.59
C ARG A 117 13.43 -13.57 -15.75
N PRO A 118 12.71 -12.77 -16.54
CA PRO A 118 12.98 -11.33 -16.60
C PRO A 118 12.80 -10.70 -15.21
N GLY A 119 13.55 -9.64 -14.93
CA GLY A 119 13.46 -8.94 -13.65
C GLY A 119 12.43 -7.81 -13.69
N LEU A 120 11.77 -7.58 -12.56
CA LEU A 120 10.91 -6.43 -12.31
C LEU A 120 11.34 -5.74 -11.03
N SER A 121 11.69 -4.46 -11.09
CA SER A 121 11.96 -3.65 -9.88
C SER A 121 10.68 -3.54 -9.05
N ILE A 122 10.86 -3.57 -7.73
CA ILE A 122 9.77 -3.40 -6.77
C ILE A 122 9.04 -2.05 -6.93
N SER A 123 9.72 -1.04 -7.46
CA SER A 123 9.17 0.29 -7.76
C SER A 123 8.02 0.24 -8.78
N LEU A 124 8.05 -0.75 -9.65
CA LEU A 124 7.11 -0.99 -10.74
C LEU A 124 6.07 -2.08 -10.44
N TRP A 125 6.13 -2.76 -9.30
CA TRP A 125 5.25 -3.90 -9.06
C TRP A 125 3.75 -3.55 -9.14
N ALA A 126 3.34 -2.51 -8.41
CA ALA A 126 1.95 -2.03 -8.50
C ALA A 126 1.62 -1.49 -9.90
N GLN A 127 2.55 -0.76 -10.54
CA GLN A 127 2.34 -0.23 -11.89
C GLN A 127 2.15 -1.33 -12.93
N TYR A 128 2.94 -2.41 -12.85
CA TYR A 128 2.79 -3.55 -13.74
C TYR A 128 1.38 -4.16 -13.66
N VAL A 129 0.85 -4.29 -12.45
CA VAL A 129 -0.51 -4.82 -12.25
C VAL A 129 -1.57 -3.87 -12.80
N LEU A 130 -1.47 -2.58 -12.50
CA LEU A 130 -2.41 -1.57 -13.01
C LEU A 130 -2.38 -1.47 -14.55
N ASP A 131 -1.20 -1.62 -15.14
CA ASP A 131 -1.02 -1.56 -16.59
C ASP A 131 -1.62 -2.78 -17.33
N ASN A 132 -1.66 -3.97 -16.71
CA ASN A 132 -1.89 -5.21 -17.43
C ASN A 132 -3.22 -5.90 -17.15
N PHE A 133 -3.84 -5.68 -15.98
CA PHE A 133 -5.01 -6.44 -15.54
C PHE A 133 -6.23 -5.55 -15.30
N ALA A 134 -7.41 -6.08 -15.62
CA ALA A 134 -8.69 -5.43 -15.33
C ALA A 134 -9.30 -5.92 -14.01
N THR A 135 -9.00 -7.13 -13.60
CA THR A 135 -9.61 -7.78 -12.44
C THR A 135 -8.54 -8.44 -11.54
N VAL A 136 -8.91 -8.69 -10.30
CA VAL A 136 -8.08 -9.44 -9.33
C VAL A 136 -7.84 -10.85 -9.83
N SER A 137 -8.86 -11.53 -10.34
CA SER A 137 -8.76 -12.90 -10.84
C SER A 137 -7.74 -13.02 -11.99
N GLU A 138 -7.76 -12.10 -12.98
CA GLU A 138 -6.74 -12.05 -14.05
C GLU A 138 -5.32 -11.89 -13.49
N ALA A 139 -5.15 -10.99 -12.51
CA ALA A 139 -3.85 -10.77 -11.89
C ALA A 139 -3.37 -12.00 -11.10
N VAL A 140 -4.25 -12.64 -10.33
CA VAL A 140 -3.93 -13.86 -9.56
C VAL A 140 -3.51 -14.99 -10.49
N GLU A 141 -4.27 -15.25 -11.56
CA GLU A 141 -3.94 -16.30 -12.52
C GLU A 141 -2.57 -16.08 -13.19
N ALA A 142 -2.31 -14.85 -13.61
CA ALA A 142 -1.05 -14.52 -14.28
C ALA A 142 0.15 -14.53 -13.32
N LEU A 143 0.01 -13.92 -12.13
CA LEU A 143 1.12 -13.80 -11.17
C LEU A 143 1.44 -15.12 -10.48
N ALA A 144 0.48 -16.05 -10.35
CA ALA A 144 0.73 -17.40 -9.85
C ALA A 144 1.72 -18.20 -10.71
N GLN A 145 1.90 -17.81 -11.96
CA GLN A 145 2.92 -18.41 -12.86
C GLN A 145 4.32 -17.81 -12.63
N GLU A 146 4.46 -16.82 -11.74
CA GLU A 146 5.72 -16.10 -11.47
C GLU A 146 6.45 -15.67 -12.76
N PRO A 147 5.80 -14.84 -13.63
CA PRO A 147 6.33 -14.51 -14.96
C PRO A 147 7.61 -13.65 -14.93
N PHE A 148 7.98 -13.16 -13.77
CA PHE A 148 9.19 -12.37 -13.52
C PHE A 148 9.76 -12.67 -12.13
N ALA A 149 11.02 -12.31 -11.93
CA ALA A 149 11.61 -12.23 -10.60
C ALA A 149 11.51 -10.80 -10.09
N LEU A 150 10.82 -10.61 -8.95
CA LEU A 150 10.74 -9.32 -8.30
C LEU A 150 12.08 -8.99 -7.63
N VAL A 151 12.61 -7.79 -7.86
CA VAL A 151 13.91 -7.34 -7.36
C VAL A 151 13.71 -6.10 -6.52
N SER A 152 14.21 -6.12 -5.29
CA SER A 152 14.14 -4.97 -4.38
C SER A 152 15.23 -3.95 -4.70
N SER A 153 14.94 -2.68 -4.43
CA SER A 153 15.86 -1.55 -4.52
C SER A 153 16.03 -0.88 -3.17
N TYR A 154 17.04 -0.03 -3.04
CA TYR A 154 17.26 0.78 -1.84
C TYR A 154 16.15 1.83 -1.66
N ILE A 155 15.84 2.11 -0.40
CA ILE A 155 14.91 3.19 -0.07
C ILE A 155 15.69 4.52 -0.08
N PRO A 156 15.16 5.58 -0.72
CA PRO A 156 15.76 6.90 -0.64
C PRO A 156 16.02 7.32 0.81
N ASN A 157 17.14 7.96 1.05
CA ASN A 157 17.61 8.39 2.39
C ASN A 157 17.88 7.24 3.39
N MET A 158 17.90 5.98 2.92
CA MET A 158 18.23 4.79 3.72
C MET A 158 19.12 3.84 2.92
N PRO A 159 20.41 4.17 2.68
CA PRO A 159 21.27 3.43 1.73
C PRO A 159 21.52 1.96 2.12
N ASP A 160 21.33 1.61 3.40
CA ASP A 160 21.52 0.25 3.90
C ASP A 160 20.22 -0.56 4.02
N LYS A 161 19.10 0.00 3.52
CA LYS A 161 17.79 -0.63 3.67
C LYS A 161 17.10 -0.85 2.33
N PHE A 162 16.87 -2.13 2.02
CA PHE A 162 16.05 -2.53 0.88
C PHE A 162 14.56 -2.39 1.19
N ALA A 163 13.78 -2.08 0.16
CA ALA A 163 12.33 -2.07 0.27
C ALA A 163 11.81 -3.50 0.42
N THR A 164 11.07 -3.76 1.49
CA THR A 164 10.36 -5.01 1.74
C THR A 164 8.87 -4.71 1.75
N LEU A 165 8.16 -5.12 0.70
CA LEU A 165 6.76 -4.76 0.48
C LEU A 165 5.92 -6.00 0.23
N HIS A 166 4.62 -5.87 0.47
CA HIS A 166 3.59 -6.77 -0.02
C HIS A 166 2.53 -5.97 -0.80
N LEU A 167 1.84 -6.65 -1.69
CA LEU A 167 0.88 -6.05 -2.61
C LEU A 167 -0.54 -6.51 -2.26
N SER A 168 -1.48 -5.58 -2.24
CA SER A 168 -2.90 -5.88 -2.18
C SER A 168 -3.61 -5.39 -3.43
N LEU A 169 -4.52 -6.21 -3.93
CA LEU A 169 -5.39 -5.89 -5.06
C LEU A 169 -6.86 -5.97 -4.64
N SER A 170 -7.67 -5.13 -5.25
CA SER A 170 -9.14 -5.23 -5.20
C SER A 170 -9.74 -4.70 -6.49
N ASP A 171 -10.94 -5.15 -6.86
CA ASP A 171 -11.63 -4.74 -8.09
C ASP A 171 -13.12 -4.42 -7.86
N PRO A 172 -13.84 -3.88 -8.88
CA PRO A 172 -15.24 -3.52 -8.74
C PRO A 172 -16.20 -4.67 -8.42
N THR A 173 -15.77 -5.93 -8.56
CA THR A 173 -16.60 -7.09 -8.18
C THR A 173 -16.58 -7.33 -6.68
N GLY A 174 -15.64 -6.71 -5.97
CA GLY A 174 -15.37 -6.92 -4.55
C GLY A 174 -14.44 -8.11 -4.31
N ASP A 175 -13.74 -8.57 -5.34
CA ASP A 175 -12.68 -9.56 -5.20
C ASP A 175 -11.41 -8.92 -4.63
N ASN A 176 -10.62 -9.72 -3.87
CA ASN A 176 -9.40 -9.28 -3.19
C ASN A 176 -8.31 -10.33 -3.24
N ALA A 177 -7.08 -9.87 -3.40
CA ALA A 177 -5.92 -10.71 -3.23
C ALA A 177 -4.78 -9.96 -2.52
N ILE A 178 -3.98 -10.67 -1.74
CA ILE A 178 -2.77 -10.19 -1.09
C ILE A 178 -1.62 -11.09 -1.53
N PHE A 179 -0.52 -10.47 -1.94
CA PHE A 179 0.67 -11.13 -2.47
C PHE A 179 1.85 -10.84 -1.55
N GLU A 180 2.39 -11.88 -0.94
CA GLU A 180 3.54 -11.82 -0.04
C GLU A 180 4.67 -12.70 -0.57
N TYR A 181 5.91 -12.23 -0.46
CA TYR A 181 7.09 -13.05 -0.70
C TYR A 181 7.67 -13.50 0.63
N ILE A 182 7.56 -14.79 0.96
CA ILE A 182 8.00 -15.36 2.23
C ILE A 182 9.02 -16.46 1.95
N GLY A 183 10.24 -16.29 2.48
CA GLY A 183 11.33 -17.23 2.22
C GLY A 183 11.63 -17.41 0.73
N GLY A 184 11.56 -16.34 -0.06
CA GLY A 184 11.82 -16.35 -1.50
C GLY A 184 10.69 -16.95 -2.36
N ARG A 185 9.51 -17.21 -1.79
CA ARG A 185 8.36 -17.80 -2.50
C ARG A 185 7.18 -16.86 -2.49
N LEU A 186 6.49 -16.76 -3.61
CA LEU A 186 5.24 -16.03 -3.71
C LEU A 186 4.12 -16.80 -3.00
N VAL A 187 3.47 -16.15 -2.05
CA VAL A 187 2.25 -16.62 -1.37
C VAL A 187 1.12 -15.70 -1.77
N ILE A 188 0.04 -16.26 -2.31
CA ILE A 188 -1.14 -15.52 -2.76
C ILE A 188 -2.30 -15.89 -1.86
N HIS A 189 -2.81 -14.90 -1.13
CA HIS A 189 -4.02 -15.01 -0.34
C HIS A 189 -5.17 -14.41 -1.16
N HIS A 190 -6.04 -15.26 -1.71
CA HIS A 190 -7.11 -14.84 -2.62
C HIS A 190 -8.46 -15.25 -2.07
N ASP A 191 -9.21 -14.29 -1.56
CA ASP A 191 -10.58 -14.45 -1.07
C ASP A 191 -11.26 -13.09 -0.93
N PRO A 192 -12.54 -12.93 -1.33
CA PRO A 192 -13.29 -11.68 -1.15
C PRO A 192 -13.43 -11.22 0.30
N SER A 193 -13.24 -12.10 1.26
CA SER A 193 -13.27 -11.77 2.70
C SER A 193 -11.96 -11.15 3.22
N TYR A 194 -10.87 -11.21 2.47
CA TYR A 194 -9.56 -10.66 2.85
C TYR A 194 -9.51 -9.16 2.62
N ARG A 195 -10.32 -8.42 3.39
CA ARG A 195 -10.60 -7.00 3.19
C ARG A 195 -9.63 -6.04 3.86
N VAL A 196 -8.74 -6.54 4.71
CA VAL A 196 -7.79 -5.74 5.49
C VAL A 196 -6.37 -6.23 5.26
N MET A 197 -5.45 -5.30 5.07
CA MET A 197 -4.01 -5.55 5.07
C MET A 197 -3.32 -4.40 5.82
N THR A 198 -2.35 -4.73 6.68
CA THR A 198 -1.53 -3.74 7.36
C THR A 198 -0.04 -4.00 7.07
N ASN A 199 0.79 -4.18 8.07
CA ASN A 199 2.21 -4.47 7.93
C ASN A 199 2.54 -5.82 8.60
N SER A 200 3.68 -5.89 9.31
CA SER A 200 4.05 -7.10 10.08
C SER A 200 3.05 -7.43 11.19
N PRO A 201 2.83 -8.70 11.47
CA PRO A 201 3.42 -9.88 10.82
C PRO A 201 2.74 -10.25 9.50
N VAL A 202 3.18 -11.34 8.84
CA VAL A 202 2.59 -11.87 7.61
C VAL A 202 1.09 -12.12 7.75
N PHE A 203 0.37 -12.12 6.64
CA PHE A 203 -1.09 -12.07 6.61
C PHE A 203 -1.77 -13.22 7.40
N GLU A 204 -1.28 -14.45 7.32
CA GLU A 204 -1.84 -15.58 8.09
C GLU A 204 -1.76 -15.36 9.60
N GLN A 205 -0.67 -14.76 10.08
CA GLN A 205 -0.53 -14.42 11.50
C GLN A 205 -1.45 -13.26 11.89
N GLN A 206 -1.69 -12.30 10.99
CA GLN A 206 -2.69 -11.25 11.21
C GLN A 206 -4.10 -11.83 11.38
N LEU A 207 -4.46 -12.81 10.55
CA LEU A 207 -5.76 -13.51 10.68
C LEU A 207 -5.90 -14.23 12.02
N ALA A 208 -4.84 -14.92 12.49
CA ALA A 208 -4.84 -15.60 13.79
C ALA A 208 -5.00 -14.62 14.96
N LEU A 209 -4.26 -13.48 14.93
CA LEU A 209 -4.38 -12.42 15.93
C LEU A 209 -5.78 -11.79 15.91
N ASN A 210 -6.34 -11.55 14.74
CA ASN A 210 -7.71 -11.03 14.61
C ASN A 210 -8.76 -11.98 15.16
N ALA A 211 -8.62 -13.29 14.92
CA ALA A 211 -9.51 -14.31 15.47
C ALA A 211 -9.50 -14.31 17.00
N TYR A 212 -8.30 -14.24 17.61
CA TYR A 212 -8.16 -14.11 19.07
C TYR A 212 -8.87 -12.86 19.62
N TRP A 213 -8.66 -11.69 19.01
CA TRP A 213 -9.31 -10.46 19.44
C TRP A 213 -10.82 -10.48 19.23
N SER A 214 -11.31 -11.13 18.17
CA SER A 214 -12.75 -11.29 17.94
C SER A 214 -13.42 -12.11 19.04
N GLU A 215 -12.71 -13.10 19.59
CA GLU A 215 -13.23 -13.94 20.69
C GLU A 215 -13.29 -13.17 22.02
N ILE A 216 -12.24 -12.40 22.37
CA ILE A 216 -12.12 -11.75 23.68
C ILE A 216 -12.65 -10.33 23.76
N GLY A 217 -12.74 -9.60 22.64
CA GLY A 217 -12.97 -8.16 22.60
C GLY A 217 -14.31 -7.76 22.02
N GLY A 218 -14.38 -7.76 20.70
CA GLY A 218 -15.57 -7.31 19.98
C GLY A 218 -15.90 -5.86 20.28
N THR A 219 -17.14 -5.56 20.65
CA THR A 219 -17.62 -4.21 20.99
C THR A 219 -17.16 -3.71 22.36
N THR A 220 -16.64 -4.59 23.20
CA THR A 220 -16.25 -4.24 24.58
C THR A 220 -14.83 -3.72 24.67
N MET A 221 -13.91 -4.30 23.89
CA MET A 221 -12.50 -3.94 23.91
C MET A 221 -11.83 -4.18 22.55
N LEU A 222 -11.13 -3.17 22.06
CA LEU A 222 -10.28 -3.25 20.86
C LEU A 222 -8.86 -2.81 21.20
N PRO A 223 -7.82 -3.38 20.56
CA PRO A 223 -6.46 -2.96 20.81
C PRO A 223 -6.22 -1.55 20.27
N GLY A 224 -5.64 -0.66 21.09
CA GLY A 224 -5.58 0.78 20.83
C GLY A 224 -4.23 1.30 20.35
N THR A 225 -3.20 0.44 20.20
CA THR A 225 -1.88 0.93 19.78
C THR A 225 -1.77 1.14 18.26
N ASN A 226 -0.68 1.80 17.84
CA ASN A 226 -0.37 2.01 16.43
C ASN A 226 0.33 0.80 15.75
N ARG A 227 0.51 -0.30 16.47
CA ARG A 227 1.09 -1.52 15.90
C ARG A 227 0.22 -2.07 14.77
N ALA A 228 0.87 -2.67 13.78
CA ALA A 228 0.18 -3.20 12.59
C ALA A 228 -0.93 -4.20 12.95
N ALA A 229 -0.66 -5.15 13.86
CA ALA A 229 -1.64 -6.12 14.31
C ALA A 229 -2.87 -5.46 14.98
N ASP A 230 -2.65 -4.43 15.80
CA ASP A 230 -3.74 -3.72 16.48
C ASP A 230 -4.59 -2.90 15.48
N ARG A 231 -3.94 -2.30 14.48
CA ARG A 231 -4.63 -1.60 13.39
C ARG A 231 -5.42 -2.57 12.51
N PHE A 232 -4.87 -3.76 12.25
CA PHE A 232 -5.57 -4.82 11.52
C PHE A 232 -6.89 -5.22 12.22
N VAL A 233 -6.83 -5.44 13.53
CA VAL A 233 -8.00 -5.79 14.33
C VAL A 233 -9.05 -4.68 14.31
N ARG A 234 -8.63 -3.41 14.55
CA ARG A 234 -9.56 -2.26 14.49
C ARG A 234 -10.18 -2.09 13.11
N ALA A 235 -9.36 -2.17 12.06
CA ALA A 235 -9.82 -2.07 10.67
C ALA A 235 -10.83 -3.17 10.34
N SER A 236 -10.56 -4.42 10.73
CA SER A 236 -11.45 -5.55 10.53
C SER A 236 -12.78 -5.37 11.25
N PHE A 237 -12.75 -4.95 12.50
CA PHE A 237 -13.95 -4.69 13.28
C PHE A 237 -14.78 -3.55 12.70
N TYR A 238 -14.18 -2.37 12.48
CA TYR A 238 -14.92 -1.20 12.00
C TYR A 238 -15.47 -1.37 10.60
N THR A 239 -14.73 -2.04 9.71
CA THR A 239 -15.22 -2.31 8.33
C THR A 239 -16.47 -3.19 8.32
N GLN A 240 -16.64 -4.06 9.33
CA GLN A 240 -17.85 -4.86 9.50
C GLN A 240 -18.96 -4.12 10.26
N ALA A 241 -18.60 -3.17 11.13
CA ALA A 241 -19.52 -2.44 11.99
C ALA A 241 -20.17 -1.22 11.33
N ILE A 242 -19.57 -0.66 10.27
CA ILE A 242 -20.16 0.46 9.53
C ILE A 242 -21.37 0.01 8.71
N PRO A 243 -22.33 0.92 8.41
CA PRO A 243 -23.53 0.57 7.64
C PRO A 243 -23.21 -0.01 6.27
N VAL A 244 -23.92 -1.05 5.86
CA VAL A 244 -23.96 -1.52 4.48
C VAL A 244 -25.08 -0.75 3.77
N THR A 245 -24.73 0.08 2.78
CA THR A 245 -25.65 1.03 2.14
C THR A 245 -25.50 1.05 0.62
N ASP A 246 -26.51 1.54 -0.08
CA ASP A 246 -26.50 1.91 -1.49
C ASP A 246 -26.19 3.40 -1.73
N ASP A 247 -26.11 4.19 -0.67
CA ASP A 247 -25.70 5.59 -0.70
C ASP A 247 -24.16 5.68 -0.76
N VAL A 248 -23.64 6.06 -1.93
CA VAL A 248 -22.19 6.22 -2.20
C VAL A 248 -21.55 7.28 -1.32
N GLN A 249 -22.25 8.37 -1.03
CA GLN A 249 -21.73 9.46 -0.21
C GLN A 249 -21.56 8.99 1.24
N LEU A 250 -22.57 8.31 1.77
CA LEU A 250 -22.53 7.73 3.12
C LEU A 250 -21.44 6.64 3.21
N ALA A 251 -21.37 5.75 2.23
CA ALA A 251 -20.34 4.70 2.17
C ALA A 251 -18.92 5.30 2.14
N THR A 252 -18.71 6.34 1.33
CA THR A 252 -17.41 7.05 1.24
C THR A 252 -17.04 7.71 2.56
N ALA A 253 -17.98 8.39 3.21
CA ALA A 253 -17.76 9.00 4.51
C ALA A 253 -17.46 7.97 5.61
N ALA A 254 -18.18 6.83 5.59
CA ALA A 254 -18.00 5.75 6.54
C ALA A 254 -16.61 5.11 6.41
N ILE A 255 -16.16 4.79 5.19
CA ILE A 255 -14.83 4.17 5.01
C ILE A 255 -13.69 5.14 5.29
N PHE A 256 -13.85 6.45 5.02
CA PHE A 256 -12.92 7.49 5.48
C PHE A 256 -12.81 7.49 7.01
N SER A 257 -13.92 7.32 7.72
CA SER A 257 -13.92 7.26 9.19
C SER A 257 -13.14 6.05 9.70
N VAL A 258 -13.27 4.89 9.05
CA VAL A 258 -12.49 3.69 9.38
C VAL A 258 -11.00 3.91 9.16
N ILE A 259 -10.59 4.39 7.99
CA ILE A 259 -9.15 4.56 7.70
C ILE A 259 -8.52 5.65 8.57
N ARG A 260 -9.25 6.71 8.92
CA ARG A 260 -8.80 7.74 9.85
C ARG A 260 -8.61 7.19 11.26
N ASN A 261 -9.48 6.28 11.73
CA ASN A 261 -9.31 5.61 13.02
C ASN A 261 -8.06 4.72 13.06
N CYS A 262 -7.67 4.13 11.94
CA CYS A 262 -6.48 3.29 11.83
C CYS A 262 -5.21 4.11 11.51
N SER A 263 -5.32 5.42 11.38
CA SER A 263 -4.19 6.32 11.08
C SER A 263 -3.31 6.55 12.30
N VAL A 264 -2.04 6.85 12.03
CA VAL A 264 -1.06 7.19 13.06
C VAL A 264 -0.96 8.71 13.17
N PRO A 265 -1.10 9.30 14.37
CA PRO A 265 -1.00 10.74 14.57
C PRO A 265 0.29 11.34 14.00
N LEU A 266 0.17 12.49 13.32
CA LEU A 266 1.31 13.17 12.70
C LEU A 266 2.35 13.55 13.76
N GLY A 267 3.62 13.19 13.51
CA GLY A 267 4.73 13.53 14.38
C GLY A 267 4.81 12.72 15.67
N ILE A 268 4.06 11.62 15.79
CA ILE A 268 4.14 10.75 16.96
C ILE A 268 5.58 10.33 17.23
N SER A 269 6.01 10.46 18.47
CA SER A 269 7.35 10.10 18.89
C SER A 269 7.33 9.41 20.25
N THR A 270 8.39 8.63 20.52
CA THR A 270 8.69 8.07 21.82
C THR A 270 10.10 8.50 22.24
N PRO A 271 10.46 8.44 23.52
CA PRO A 271 11.80 8.79 23.97
C PRO A 271 12.87 8.04 23.16
N GLY A 272 13.80 8.79 22.54
CA GLY A 272 14.86 8.25 21.69
C GLY A 272 14.45 7.86 20.26
N GLN A 273 13.18 7.99 19.89
CA GLN A 273 12.67 7.67 18.57
C GLN A 273 11.70 8.76 18.08
N PRO A 274 12.20 9.89 17.56
CA PRO A 274 11.35 10.95 17.01
C PRO A 274 10.73 10.49 15.68
N ASN A 275 9.45 10.79 15.50
CA ASN A 275 8.67 10.49 14.29
C ASN A 275 8.86 9.05 13.77
N ILE A 276 8.39 8.09 14.55
CA ILE A 276 8.56 6.66 14.26
C ILE A 276 7.94 6.28 12.91
N SER A 277 6.71 6.74 12.69
CA SER A 277 5.93 6.63 11.44
C SER A 277 4.62 7.37 11.66
N SER A 278 4.28 8.27 10.77
CA SER A 278 3.03 9.04 10.84
C SER A 278 2.26 8.90 9.55
N THR A 279 0.94 8.94 9.63
CA THR A 279 0.12 9.05 8.42
C THR A 279 0.43 10.38 7.74
N ILE A 280 0.80 10.31 6.45
CA ILE A 280 1.11 11.49 5.63
C ILE A 280 0.00 11.79 4.62
N TRP A 281 -0.71 10.77 4.16
CA TRP A 281 -1.90 10.93 3.34
C TRP A 281 -2.79 9.67 3.40
N ARG A 282 -4.03 9.83 2.91
CA ARG A 282 -5.00 8.76 2.74
C ARG A 282 -5.63 8.83 1.37
N VAL A 283 -6.05 7.69 0.88
CA VAL A 283 -6.86 7.56 -0.33
C VAL A 283 -8.11 6.74 -0.06
N VAL A 284 -9.16 7.03 -0.83
CA VAL A 284 -10.33 6.16 -0.97
C VAL A 284 -10.61 6.03 -2.45
N ALA A 285 -10.54 4.83 -2.97
CA ALA A 285 -10.89 4.52 -4.36
C ALA A 285 -12.31 3.96 -4.42
N ASN A 286 -13.24 4.71 -5.03
CA ASN A 286 -14.55 4.19 -5.41
C ASN A 286 -14.39 3.46 -6.74
N GLN A 287 -14.31 2.14 -6.67
CA GLN A 287 -13.97 1.29 -7.80
C GLN A 287 -15.13 1.15 -8.79
N ARG A 288 -16.40 1.15 -8.30
CA ARG A 288 -17.60 1.13 -9.13
C ARG A 288 -17.68 2.37 -10.02
N ASP A 289 -17.55 3.55 -9.42
CA ASP A 289 -17.73 4.83 -10.11
C ASP A 289 -16.41 5.38 -10.67
N ARG A 290 -15.26 4.74 -10.37
CA ARG A 290 -13.92 5.14 -10.79
C ARG A 290 -13.54 6.54 -10.32
N VAL A 291 -13.76 6.82 -9.04
CA VAL A 291 -13.40 8.07 -8.39
C VAL A 291 -12.30 7.80 -7.36
N TYR A 292 -11.17 8.47 -7.51
CA TYR A 292 -10.00 8.33 -6.64
C TYR A 292 -9.88 9.55 -5.72
N PHE A 293 -10.29 9.40 -4.46
CA PHE A 293 -10.19 10.46 -3.45
C PHE A 293 -8.80 10.48 -2.82
N PHE A 294 -8.30 11.68 -2.54
CA PHE A 294 -7.02 11.90 -1.88
C PHE A 294 -7.15 12.90 -0.73
N GLU A 295 -6.52 12.60 0.41
CA GLU A 295 -6.47 13.42 1.61
C GLU A 295 -5.01 13.53 2.11
N SER A 296 -4.38 14.69 1.95
CA SER A 296 -3.13 15.00 2.65
C SER A 296 -3.43 15.37 4.11
N VAL A 297 -2.64 14.88 5.07
CA VAL A 297 -2.81 15.27 6.48
C VAL A 297 -2.46 16.75 6.73
N LEU A 298 -1.72 17.39 5.82
CA LEU A 298 -1.37 18.80 5.89
C LEU A 298 -2.39 19.72 5.19
N SER A 299 -3.39 19.14 4.51
CA SER A 299 -4.47 19.89 3.85
C SER A 299 -5.78 19.69 4.61
N PRO A 300 -6.58 20.75 4.79
CA PRO A 300 -7.91 20.63 5.40
C PRO A 300 -8.92 19.96 4.47
N ASN A 301 -8.61 19.81 3.18
CA ASN A 301 -9.54 19.36 2.15
C ASN A 301 -9.24 17.94 1.68
N VAL A 302 -10.31 17.19 1.44
CA VAL A 302 -10.31 16.02 0.57
C VAL A 302 -10.67 16.49 -0.84
N PHE A 303 -9.93 16.06 -1.83
CA PHE A 303 -10.26 16.23 -3.24
C PHE A 303 -10.31 14.86 -3.92
N TRP A 304 -10.77 14.81 -5.17
CA TRP A 304 -10.81 13.55 -5.91
C TRP A 304 -10.46 13.74 -7.39
N VAL A 305 -10.18 12.65 -8.05
CA VAL A 305 -10.05 12.56 -9.49
C VAL A 305 -11.12 11.61 -9.99
N ASP A 306 -12.05 12.11 -10.80
CA ASP A 306 -12.99 11.26 -11.51
C ASP A 306 -12.30 10.74 -12.78
N LEU A 307 -12.03 9.43 -12.82
CA LEU A 307 -11.31 8.83 -13.94
C LEU A 307 -12.11 8.87 -15.25
N ARG A 308 -13.41 9.15 -15.18
CA ARG A 308 -14.23 9.33 -16.39
C ARG A 308 -13.96 10.66 -17.10
N ASP A 309 -13.40 11.63 -16.38
CA ASP A 309 -12.99 12.94 -16.89
C ASP A 309 -11.50 12.95 -17.34
N VAL A 310 -10.83 11.80 -17.31
CA VAL A 310 -9.42 11.64 -17.69
C VAL A 310 -9.32 10.97 -19.06
N ASP A 311 -8.51 11.54 -19.95
CA ASP A 311 -8.16 10.91 -21.22
C ASP A 311 -7.04 9.88 -21.03
N PHE A 312 -7.38 8.59 -21.16
CA PHE A 312 -6.44 7.48 -21.12
C PHE A 312 -6.07 6.94 -22.50
N SER A 313 -6.41 7.63 -23.58
CA SER A 313 -6.05 7.17 -24.92
C SER A 313 -4.52 7.03 -25.06
N SER A 314 -4.07 6.19 -26.00
CA SER A 314 -2.64 5.96 -26.22
C SER A 314 -1.87 7.20 -26.69
N ASP A 315 -2.58 8.20 -27.17
CA ASP A 315 -2.01 9.44 -27.67
C ASP A 315 -2.08 10.57 -26.63
N ALA A 316 -2.74 10.32 -25.48
CA ALA A 316 -2.80 11.27 -24.39
C ALA A 316 -1.42 11.43 -23.72
N PRO A 317 -1.08 12.65 -23.27
CA PRO A 317 0.16 12.88 -22.54
C PRO A 317 0.10 12.30 -21.13
N VAL A 318 1.27 12.03 -20.56
CA VAL A 318 1.41 11.84 -19.11
C VAL A 318 1.12 13.16 -18.42
N CYS A 319 0.36 13.12 -17.32
CA CYS A 319 0.03 14.31 -16.56
C CYS A 319 0.35 14.13 -15.06
N ARG A 320 0.63 15.24 -14.39
CA ARG A 320 1.00 15.28 -12.98
C ARG A 320 0.18 16.33 -12.24
N LEU A 321 -0.32 15.97 -11.07
CA LEU A 321 -0.86 16.90 -10.08
C LEU A 321 0.14 17.03 -8.93
N LYS A 322 0.74 18.21 -8.79
CA LYS A 322 1.74 18.48 -7.73
C LYS A 322 1.05 18.67 -6.39
N LEU A 323 1.49 17.90 -5.38
CA LEU A 323 1.01 17.99 -4.00
C LEU A 323 2.07 18.56 -3.05
N THR A 324 3.32 18.64 -3.50
CA THR A 324 4.51 18.96 -2.69
C THR A 324 4.78 20.44 -2.49
N GLY A 325 4.02 21.32 -3.11
CA GLY A 325 4.21 22.78 -3.05
C GLY A 325 3.25 23.54 -2.13
N GLY A 326 2.48 22.84 -1.29
CA GLY A 326 1.45 23.47 -0.45
C GLY A 326 0.18 23.84 -1.20
N GLN A 327 -0.02 23.33 -2.40
CA GLN A 327 -1.23 23.50 -3.18
C GLN A 327 -2.41 22.86 -2.45
N ILE A 328 -3.56 23.54 -2.49
CA ILE A 328 -4.81 23.06 -1.94
C ILE A 328 -5.78 22.84 -3.08
N TYR A 329 -6.20 21.59 -3.24
CA TYR A 329 -7.22 21.20 -4.20
C TYR A 329 -8.54 20.91 -3.49
N ALA A 330 -9.66 21.11 -4.17
CA ALA A 330 -10.99 20.83 -3.67
C ALA A 330 -11.90 20.36 -4.81
N GLY A 331 -12.79 19.42 -4.54
CA GLY A 331 -13.67 18.89 -5.56
C GLY A 331 -12.95 17.93 -6.52
N ASN A 332 -13.42 17.90 -7.77
CA ASN A 332 -12.81 17.09 -8.82
C ASN A 332 -11.62 17.82 -9.44
N ALA A 333 -10.43 17.34 -9.17
CA ALA A 333 -9.15 17.91 -9.64
C ALA A 333 -8.66 17.33 -10.98
N ALA A 334 -9.50 16.60 -11.73
CA ALA A 334 -9.07 16.01 -13.00
C ALA A 334 -8.55 17.07 -14.00
N ALA A 335 -9.11 18.28 -13.98
CA ALA A 335 -8.70 19.39 -14.84
C ALA A 335 -7.43 20.14 -14.34
N ASP A 336 -6.99 19.88 -13.12
CA ASP A 336 -5.83 20.56 -12.52
C ASP A 336 -4.50 19.85 -12.82
N PHE A 337 -4.54 18.68 -13.48
CA PHE A 337 -3.33 17.98 -13.90
C PHE A 337 -2.63 18.71 -15.04
N GLU A 338 -1.33 18.84 -14.93
CA GLU A 338 -0.47 19.46 -15.94
C GLU A 338 0.28 18.38 -16.72
N VAL A 339 0.47 18.60 -18.04
CA VAL A 339 1.32 17.74 -18.87
C VAL A 339 2.73 17.71 -18.30
N SER A 340 3.30 16.54 -18.19
CA SER A 340 4.62 16.32 -17.60
C SER A 340 5.34 15.15 -18.25
N GLU A 341 6.65 15.19 -18.28
CA GLU A 341 7.43 13.98 -18.52
C GLU A 341 7.21 12.99 -17.35
N PRO A 342 7.08 11.68 -17.63
CA PRO A 342 6.96 10.68 -16.59
C PRO A 342 8.21 10.68 -15.69
N PHE A 343 8.03 10.40 -14.41
CA PHE A 343 9.18 10.13 -13.57
C PHE A 343 9.86 8.81 -13.97
N VAL A 344 11.16 8.72 -13.66
CA VAL A 344 11.94 7.50 -13.87
C VAL A 344 11.73 6.59 -12.65
N PHE A 345 11.30 5.36 -12.89
CA PHE A 345 11.17 4.37 -11.84
C PHE A 345 12.54 3.96 -11.30
N GLU A 346 12.63 3.73 -9.99
CA GLU A 346 13.86 3.28 -9.35
C GLU A 346 14.23 1.88 -9.85
N GLY A 347 15.43 1.79 -10.36
CA GLY A 347 16.03 0.53 -10.84
C GLY A 347 16.90 -0.17 -9.79
N VAL A 348 17.56 -1.25 -10.20
CA VAL A 348 18.54 -2.04 -9.43
C VAL A 348 19.84 -2.20 -10.20
#